data_cce065051264e895f4cfc0afac59aa88
#
_entry.id   cce065051264e895f4cfc0afac59aa88
#
_cell.length_a   1.000
_cell.length_b   1.000
_cell.length_c   1.000
_cell.angle_alpha   90.00
_cell.angle_beta   90.00
_cell.angle_gamma   90.00
#
_symmetry.space_group_name_H-M   'P 1'
#
loop_
_entity.id
_entity.type
_entity.pdbx_description
1 polymer ?
#
loop_
_entity_poly.entity_id
_entity_poly.type
_entity_poly.pdbx_seq_one_letter_code
_entity_poly.pdbx_strand_id
1 'polypeptide(L)'
;MKHLSILVFLMINCSPAIASDAIYRMTQRGAVACLARAVYQEANMQRERGREAVLAVILNRAIKQQKHVCEIIKQPSQFSWVKHDTNVAKLTDDKEAEKFVLKVVAKTARSGYNSFRGVEYFYAHKQGKPVWANKMSCSRIEDHTFCGEKR
;
A
#
# COMPACT_ATOMS: atom_id res chain seq x y z
N MET A 1 -48.94 -28.69 11.60
CA MET A 1 -48.36 -27.36 11.81
C MET A 1 -46.90 -27.41 11.39
N LYS A 2 -46.54 -26.77 10.25
CA LYS A 2 -45.19 -26.80 9.65
C LYS A 2 -44.49 -25.52 10.09
N HIS A 3 -43.44 -25.62 10.89
CA HIS A 3 -42.58 -24.48 11.28
C HIS A 3 -41.65 -24.13 10.11
N LEU A 4 -41.90 -23.00 9.50
CA LEU A 4 -41.05 -22.41 8.48
C LEU A 4 -39.92 -21.63 9.17
N SER A 5 -38.71 -22.22 9.26
CA SER A 5 -37.55 -21.53 9.73
C SER A 5 -37.02 -20.55 8.68
N ILE A 6 -37.23 -19.28 8.93
CA ILE A 6 -36.66 -18.20 8.11
C ILE A 6 -35.20 -18.04 8.53
N LEU A 7 -34.28 -18.53 7.70
CA LEU A 7 -32.85 -18.24 7.79
C LEU A 7 -32.63 -16.80 7.31
N VAL A 8 -32.43 -15.88 8.27
CA VAL A 8 -32.01 -14.51 7.98
C VAL A 8 -30.51 -14.55 7.66
N PHE A 9 -30.17 -14.46 6.38
CA PHE A 9 -28.80 -14.23 5.92
C PHE A 9 -28.42 -12.78 6.26
N LEU A 10 -27.69 -12.59 7.34
CA LEU A 10 -27.02 -11.31 7.63
C LEU A 10 -25.93 -11.08 6.58
N MET A 11 -26.29 -10.35 5.52
CA MET A 11 -25.30 -9.77 4.61
C MET A 11 -24.50 -8.74 5.41
N ILE A 12 -23.29 -9.11 5.82
CA ILE A 12 -22.31 -8.17 6.38
C ILE A 12 -21.85 -7.30 5.21
N ASN A 13 -22.58 -6.22 4.97
CA ASN A 13 -22.14 -5.14 4.09
C ASN A 13 -20.91 -4.51 4.73
N CYS A 14 -19.74 -4.78 4.17
CA CYS A 14 -18.50 -4.10 4.53
C CYS A 14 -18.67 -2.62 4.20
N SER A 15 -19.06 -1.82 5.20
CA SER A 15 -19.38 -0.39 5.05
C SER A 15 -18.17 0.38 4.54
N PRO A 16 -18.35 1.33 3.60
CA PRO A 16 -17.29 2.22 3.13
C PRO A 16 -16.66 3.05 4.26
N ALA A 17 -17.33 3.18 5.40
CA ALA A 17 -16.83 3.83 6.60
C ALA A 17 -15.57 3.17 7.19
N ILE A 18 -15.42 1.83 7.10
CA ILE A 18 -14.26 1.12 7.63
C ILE A 18 -13.00 1.43 6.79
N ALA A 19 -13.15 1.54 5.48
CA ALA A 19 -12.04 1.89 4.60
C ALA A 19 -11.59 3.35 4.81
N SER A 20 -12.52 4.27 5.06
CA SER A 20 -12.21 5.68 5.32
C SER A 20 -11.50 5.89 6.66
N ASP A 21 -11.90 5.17 7.72
CA ASP A 21 -11.25 5.23 9.03
C ASP A 21 -9.83 4.65 9.00
N ALA A 22 -9.63 3.52 8.29
CA ALA A 22 -8.30 2.96 8.07
C ALA A 22 -7.38 3.93 7.34
N ILE A 23 -7.86 4.57 6.26
CA ILE A 23 -7.10 5.58 5.51
C ILE A 23 -6.80 6.80 6.40
N TYR A 24 -7.78 7.27 7.18
CA TYR A 24 -7.60 8.39 8.10
C TYR A 24 -6.50 8.10 9.13
N ARG A 25 -6.49 6.91 9.75
CA ARG A 25 -5.42 6.49 10.68
C ARG A 25 -4.05 6.43 10.01
N MET A 26 -3.98 6.05 8.74
CA MET A 26 -2.76 6.00 7.95
C MET A 26 -2.20 7.37 7.60
N THR A 27 -3.04 8.41 7.63
CA THR A 27 -2.64 9.80 7.35
C THR A 27 -2.32 10.60 8.61
N GLN A 28 -2.38 9.98 9.79
CA GLN A 28 -2.03 10.63 11.03
C GLN A 28 -0.55 11.05 11.05
N ARG A 29 -0.22 11.89 12.04
CA ARG A 29 1.09 12.51 12.23
C ARG A 29 2.25 11.55 11.98
N GLY A 30 3.12 11.86 11.04
CA GLY A 30 4.25 11.03 10.63
C GLY A 30 3.98 10.05 9.48
N ALA A 31 2.72 9.67 9.21
CA ALA A 31 2.41 8.73 8.13
C ALA A 31 2.79 9.29 6.76
N VAL A 32 2.46 10.56 6.49
CA VAL A 32 2.79 11.23 5.21
C VAL A 32 4.31 11.28 5.02
N ALA A 33 5.07 11.61 6.06
CA ALA A 33 6.54 11.65 5.99
C ALA A 33 7.13 10.26 5.69
N CYS A 34 6.64 9.21 6.36
CA CYS A 34 7.07 7.83 6.07
C CYS A 34 6.76 7.42 4.63
N LEU A 35 5.56 7.70 4.15
CA LEU A 35 5.14 7.37 2.79
C LEU A 35 5.93 8.16 1.75
N ALA A 36 6.12 9.48 1.95
CA ALA A 36 6.90 10.34 1.06
C ALA A 36 8.33 9.84 0.95
N ARG A 37 8.96 9.49 2.08
CA ARG A 37 10.30 8.94 2.08
C ARG A 37 10.39 7.60 1.35
N ALA A 38 9.45 6.70 1.56
CA ALA A 38 9.43 5.42 0.84
C ALA A 38 9.28 5.62 -0.67
N VAL A 39 8.37 6.50 -1.10
CA VAL A 39 8.21 6.84 -2.53
C VAL A 39 9.48 7.46 -3.09
N TYR A 40 10.12 8.38 -2.38
CA TYR A 40 11.37 8.98 -2.79
C TYR A 40 12.48 7.93 -2.98
N GLN A 41 12.67 7.05 -1.99
CA GLN A 41 13.74 6.05 -2.02
C GLN A 41 13.51 4.95 -3.06
N GLU A 42 12.28 4.56 -3.30
CA GLU A 42 11.95 3.43 -4.17
C GLU A 42 11.53 3.84 -5.59
N ALA A 43 10.99 5.02 -5.76
CA ALA A 43 10.29 5.38 -6.99
C ALA A 43 10.46 6.84 -7.44
N ASN A 44 11.48 7.58 -6.99
CA ASN A 44 11.68 8.98 -7.38
C ASN A 44 11.88 9.14 -8.90
N MET A 45 12.50 8.16 -9.57
CA MET A 45 12.72 8.15 -11.01
C MET A 45 11.54 7.56 -11.81
N GLN A 46 10.52 7.05 -11.12
CA GLN A 46 9.32 6.49 -11.75
C GLN A 46 8.31 7.59 -12.09
N ARG A 47 7.47 7.33 -13.09
CA ARG A 47 6.31 8.18 -13.40
C ARG A 47 5.24 8.04 -12.28
N GLU A 48 4.19 8.85 -12.36
CA GLU A 48 3.11 8.89 -11.38
C GLU A 48 2.55 7.48 -11.07
N ARG A 49 2.35 6.65 -12.10
CA ARG A 49 1.78 5.30 -11.94
C ARG A 49 2.69 4.35 -11.15
N GLY A 50 4.00 4.40 -11.36
CA GLY A 50 4.97 3.60 -10.60
C GLY A 50 5.02 4.02 -9.13
N ARG A 51 4.99 5.34 -8.88
CA ARG A 51 4.92 5.90 -7.51
C ARG A 51 3.62 5.51 -6.80
N GLU A 52 2.47 5.58 -7.50
CA GLU A 52 1.17 5.12 -6.97
C GLU A 52 1.22 3.63 -6.61
N ALA A 53 1.86 2.79 -7.42
CA ALA A 53 1.96 1.37 -7.17
C ALA A 53 2.81 1.04 -5.93
N VAL A 54 3.92 1.75 -5.69
CA VAL A 54 4.72 1.62 -4.47
C VAL A 54 3.92 2.02 -3.23
N LEU A 55 3.21 3.15 -3.28
CA LEU A 55 2.30 3.56 -2.21
C LEU A 55 1.24 2.51 -1.92
N ALA A 56 0.64 1.95 -2.98
CA ALA A 56 -0.39 0.93 -2.85
C ALA A 56 0.11 -0.31 -2.13
N VAL A 57 1.33 -0.77 -2.39
CA VAL A 57 1.94 -1.90 -1.67
C VAL A 57 1.99 -1.62 -0.17
N ILE A 58 2.47 -0.44 0.24
CA ILE A 58 2.58 -0.08 1.66
C ILE A 58 1.21 -0.01 2.31
N LEU A 59 0.25 0.66 1.66
CA LEU A 59 -1.11 0.83 2.16
C LEU A 59 -1.85 -0.52 2.26
N ASN A 60 -1.73 -1.39 1.24
CA ASN A 60 -2.36 -2.72 1.26
C ASN A 60 -1.85 -3.57 2.44
N ARG A 61 -0.55 -3.55 2.69
CA ARG A 61 0.05 -4.24 3.83
C ARG A 61 -0.41 -3.64 5.15
N ALA A 62 -0.46 -2.31 5.26
CA ALA A 62 -0.91 -1.62 6.46
C ALA A 62 -2.36 -2.01 6.82
N ILE A 63 -3.25 -2.05 5.82
CA ILE A 63 -4.64 -2.49 5.97
C ILE A 63 -4.69 -3.96 6.39
N LYS A 64 -4.03 -4.84 5.65
CA LYS A 64 -4.05 -6.30 5.88
C LYS A 64 -3.50 -6.67 7.27
N GLN A 65 -2.44 -5.99 7.70
CA GLN A 65 -1.77 -6.25 8.97
C GLN A 65 -2.29 -5.39 10.14
N GLN A 66 -3.19 -4.45 9.88
CA GLN A 66 -3.71 -3.48 10.85
C GLN A 66 -2.59 -2.71 11.57
N LYS A 67 -1.53 -2.36 10.82
CA LYS A 67 -0.35 -1.65 11.32
C LYS A 67 -0.22 -0.26 10.72
N HIS A 68 0.47 0.62 11.45
CA HIS A 68 0.83 1.94 10.95
C HIS A 68 1.81 1.82 9.76
N VAL A 69 1.70 2.71 8.76
CA VAL A 69 2.54 2.66 7.55
C VAL A 69 4.05 2.73 7.85
N CYS A 70 4.44 3.48 8.87
CA CYS A 70 5.84 3.55 9.29
C CYS A 70 6.34 2.21 9.85
N GLU A 71 5.48 1.43 10.51
CA GLU A 71 5.81 0.09 10.99
C GLU A 71 5.95 -0.90 9.84
N ILE A 72 5.08 -0.80 8.83
CA ILE A 72 5.19 -1.60 7.61
C ILE A 72 6.53 -1.35 6.91
N ILE A 73 6.93 -0.08 6.78
CA ILE A 73 8.18 0.30 6.13
C ILE A 73 9.39 -0.24 6.92
N LYS A 74 9.32 -0.26 8.25
CA LYS A 74 10.39 -0.77 9.13
C LYS A 74 10.50 -2.30 9.18
N GLN A 75 9.56 -3.03 8.59
CA GLN A 75 9.62 -4.51 8.62
C GLN A 75 10.91 -5.02 7.98
N PRO A 76 11.53 -6.07 8.55
CA PRO A 76 12.78 -6.62 8.02
C PRO A 76 12.66 -7.01 6.55
N SER A 77 13.69 -6.71 5.77
CA SER A 77 13.82 -7.08 4.36
C SER A 77 12.74 -6.53 3.41
N GLN A 78 11.95 -5.54 3.84
CA GLN A 78 10.94 -4.92 2.99
C GLN A 78 11.55 -3.83 2.11
N PHE A 79 12.37 -2.98 2.69
CA PHE A 79 13.01 -1.84 2.01
C PHE A 79 14.51 -1.84 2.35
N SER A 80 15.37 -1.93 1.33
CA SER A 80 16.82 -2.07 1.52
C SER A 80 17.46 -0.87 2.23
N TRP A 81 16.96 0.33 1.98
CA TRP A 81 17.49 1.57 2.56
C TRP A 81 17.20 1.71 4.07
N VAL A 82 16.20 1.03 4.60
CA VAL A 82 15.87 1.07 6.05
C VAL A 82 16.99 0.48 6.91
N LYS A 83 17.83 -0.39 6.36
CA LYS A 83 19.02 -0.91 7.07
C LYS A 83 20.03 0.17 7.41
N HIS A 84 20.09 1.23 6.60
CA HIS A 84 21.05 2.33 6.73
C HIS A 84 20.45 3.57 7.39
N ASP A 85 19.12 3.67 7.39
CA ASP A 85 18.39 4.79 7.97
C ASP A 85 17.11 4.32 8.66
N THR A 86 17.19 4.16 9.96
CA THR A 86 16.07 3.70 10.79
C THR A 86 15.05 4.80 11.08
N ASN A 87 15.39 6.08 10.84
CA ASN A 87 14.45 7.18 11.00
C ASN A 87 13.57 7.36 9.75
N VAL A 88 12.65 6.42 9.55
CA VAL A 88 11.75 6.42 8.38
C VAL A 88 10.76 7.60 8.37
N ALA A 89 10.58 8.28 9.48
CA ALA A 89 9.74 9.47 9.60
C ALA A 89 10.53 10.78 9.45
N LYS A 90 11.85 10.73 9.19
CA LYS A 90 12.62 11.92 8.90
C LYS A 90 12.04 12.59 7.65
N LEU A 91 11.65 13.84 7.80
CA LEU A 91 11.15 14.65 6.69
C LEU A 91 12.21 14.60 5.57
N THR A 92 11.75 14.28 4.38
CA THR A 92 12.55 14.52 3.18
C THR A 92 12.45 16.01 2.88
N ASP A 93 13.52 16.63 2.39
CA ASP A 93 13.43 17.99 1.84
C ASP A 93 12.64 17.99 0.51
N ASP A 94 12.14 16.83 0.11
CA ASP A 94 11.35 16.63 -1.10
C ASP A 94 9.86 16.91 -0.85
N LYS A 95 9.52 18.19 -0.89
CA LYS A 95 8.13 18.67 -0.80
C LYS A 95 7.23 18.11 -1.93
N GLU A 96 7.81 17.75 -3.06
CA GLU A 96 7.06 17.15 -4.16
C GLU A 96 6.61 15.72 -3.83
N ALA A 97 7.45 14.94 -3.13
CA ALA A 97 7.06 13.61 -2.68
C ALA A 97 5.91 13.68 -1.65
N GLU A 98 5.96 14.63 -0.71
CA GLU A 98 4.87 14.84 0.27
C GLU A 98 3.58 15.26 -0.42
N LYS A 99 3.64 16.22 -1.33
CA LYS A 99 2.50 16.70 -2.12
C LYS A 99 1.89 15.57 -2.95
N PHE A 100 2.72 14.74 -3.56
CA PHE A 100 2.29 13.57 -4.30
C PHE A 100 1.55 12.58 -3.40
N VAL A 101 2.10 12.24 -2.23
CA VAL A 101 1.46 11.34 -1.26
C VAL A 101 0.09 11.87 -0.84
N LEU A 102 -0.01 13.15 -0.48
CA LEU A 102 -1.27 13.78 -0.10
C LEU A 102 -2.31 13.71 -1.23
N LYS A 103 -1.89 13.95 -2.49
CA LYS A 103 -2.76 13.81 -3.68
C LYS A 103 -3.31 12.39 -3.80
N VAL A 104 -2.45 11.36 -3.68
CA VAL A 104 -2.85 9.96 -3.82
C VAL A 104 -3.76 9.53 -2.68
N VAL A 105 -3.45 9.89 -1.45
CA VAL A 105 -4.28 9.60 -0.28
C VAL A 105 -5.66 10.25 -0.42
N ALA A 106 -5.73 11.52 -0.82
CA ALA A 106 -7.00 12.21 -1.04
C ALA A 106 -7.83 11.58 -2.18
N LYS A 107 -7.19 11.15 -3.26
CA LYS A 107 -7.84 10.42 -4.37
C LYS A 107 -8.41 9.09 -3.86
N THR A 108 -7.64 8.34 -3.09
CA THR A 108 -8.04 7.05 -2.52
C THR A 108 -9.21 7.19 -1.55
N ALA A 109 -9.21 8.24 -0.71
CA ALA A 109 -10.29 8.51 0.23
C ALA A 109 -11.62 8.84 -0.47
N ARG A 110 -11.57 9.51 -1.64
CA ARG A 110 -12.77 9.91 -2.40
C ARG A 110 -13.35 8.80 -3.29
N SER A 111 -12.49 7.99 -3.90
CA SER A 111 -12.91 7.01 -4.93
C SER A 111 -13.04 5.57 -4.41
N GLY A 112 -12.82 5.35 -3.12
CA GLY A 112 -12.60 3.99 -2.63
C GLY A 112 -11.29 3.43 -3.16
N TYR A 113 -10.83 2.34 -2.56
CA TYR A 113 -9.50 1.84 -2.75
C TYR A 113 -9.27 1.27 -4.16
N ASN A 114 -8.44 1.72 -4.83
CA ASN A 114 -7.45 1.93 -5.89
C ASN A 114 -7.27 0.82 -6.97
N SER A 115 -6.65 1.23 -8.06
CA SER A 115 -6.26 0.42 -9.22
C SER A 115 -5.28 -0.73 -8.90
N PHE A 116 -4.72 -0.76 -7.68
CA PHE A 116 -3.69 -1.72 -7.23
C PHE A 116 -4.17 -2.56 -6.05
N ARG A 117 -5.47 -2.79 -5.92
CA ARG A 117 -6.06 -3.57 -4.83
C ARG A 117 -5.44 -4.98 -4.75
N GLY A 118 -4.92 -5.34 -3.57
CA GLY A 118 -4.32 -6.65 -3.32
C GLY A 118 -2.88 -6.80 -3.81
N VAL A 119 -2.25 -5.75 -4.35
CA VAL A 119 -0.83 -5.74 -4.65
C VAL A 119 -0.06 -5.48 -3.37
N GLU A 120 0.77 -6.45 -2.95
CA GLU A 120 1.45 -6.39 -1.65
C GLU A 120 2.97 -6.53 -1.76
N TYR A 121 3.49 -6.85 -2.95
CA TYR A 121 4.90 -7.10 -3.17
C TYR A 121 5.37 -6.43 -4.45
N PHE A 122 6.64 -6.06 -4.50
CA PHE A 122 7.29 -5.65 -5.74
C PHE A 122 8.78 -6.01 -5.71
N TYR A 123 9.38 -6.03 -6.88
CA TYR A 123 10.82 -6.19 -7.06
C TYR A 123 11.28 -5.39 -8.29
N ALA A 124 12.53 -4.96 -8.28
CA ALA A 124 13.14 -4.30 -9.43
C ALA A 124 13.31 -5.32 -10.57
N HIS A 125 12.70 -5.04 -11.72
CA HIS A 125 12.68 -5.97 -12.86
C HIS A 125 14.08 -6.43 -13.29
N LYS A 126 15.06 -5.51 -13.22
CA LYS A 126 16.47 -5.77 -13.56
C LYS A 126 17.16 -6.80 -12.66
N GLN A 127 16.67 -7.01 -11.45
CA GLN A 127 17.22 -7.98 -10.50
C GLN A 127 16.77 -9.42 -10.79
N GLY A 128 15.93 -9.62 -11.80
CA GLY A 128 15.36 -10.93 -12.11
C GLY A 128 14.14 -11.27 -11.25
N LYS A 129 13.42 -12.28 -11.67
CA LYS A 129 12.19 -12.72 -10.99
C LYS A 129 12.52 -13.56 -9.76
N PRO A 130 12.16 -13.11 -8.54
CA PRO A 130 12.38 -13.90 -7.33
C PRO A 130 11.46 -15.14 -7.29
N VAL A 131 11.90 -16.20 -6.61
CA VAL A 131 11.18 -17.48 -6.54
C VAL A 131 9.74 -17.31 -6.01
N TRP A 132 9.54 -16.46 -5.01
CA TRP A 132 8.22 -16.21 -4.43
C TRP A 132 7.20 -15.66 -5.44
N ALA A 133 7.65 -14.91 -6.45
CA ALA A 133 6.78 -14.31 -7.46
C ALA A 133 6.16 -15.33 -8.42
N ASN A 134 6.65 -16.58 -8.47
CA ASN A 134 6.08 -17.63 -9.31
C ASN A 134 4.67 -18.05 -8.89
N LYS A 135 4.34 -17.87 -7.62
CA LYS A 135 3.03 -18.22 -7.05
C LYS A 135 2.05 -17.06 -7.04
N MET A 136 2.43 -15.90 -7.59
CA MET A 136 1.66 -14.66 -7.54
C MET A 136 1.16 -14.22 -8.90
N SER A 137 0.14 -13.35 -8.92
CA SER A 137 -0.26 -12.57 -10.09
C SER A 137 0.56 -11.30 -10.12
N CYS A 138 1.34 -11.10 -11.18
CA CYS A 138 2.29 -10.00 -11.27
C CYS A 138 2.09 -9.18 -12.55
N SER A 139 2.28 -7.86 -12.44
CA SER A 139 2.26 -6.93 -13.57
C SER A 139 3.47 -6.00 -13.50
N ARG A 140 4.09 -5.76 -14.66
CA ARG A 140 5.20 -4.82 -14.77
C ARG A 140 4.68 -3.39 -14.93
N ILE A 141 5.27 -2.48 -14.17
CA ILE A 141 5.08 -1.04 -14.30
C ILE A 141 6.48 -0.41 -14.28
N GLU A 142 6.92 0.08 -15.41
CA GLU A 142 8.24 0.68 -15.60
C GLU A 142 9.39 -0.25 -15.16
N ASP A 143 10.18 0.14 -14.17
CA ASP A 143 11.34 -0.63 -13.70
C ASP A 143 11.00 -1.67 -12.62
N HIS A 144 9.76 -1.69 -12.14
CA HIS A 144 9.31 -2.61 -11.11
C HIS A 144 8.25 -3.60 -11.62
N THR A 145 8.24 -4.77 -11.00
CA THR A 145 7.17 -5.76 -11.17
C THR A 145 6.41 -5.88 -9.84
N PHE A 146 5.12 -5.62 -9.89
CA PHE A 146 4.22 -5.59 -8.75
C PHE A 146 3.36 -6.83 -8.70
N CYS A 147 3.26 -7.47 -7.53
CA CYS A 147 2.63 -8.77 -7.35
C CYS A 147 1.61 -8.76 -6.21
N GLY A 148 0.53 -9.53 -6.41
CA GLY A 148 -0.48 -9.83 -5.40
C GLY A 148 -0.89 -11.29 -5.44
N GLU A 149 -1.72 -11.72 -4.51
CA GLU A 149 -2.25 -13.09 -4.48
C GLU A 149 -3.03 -13.39 -5.77
N LYS A 150 -2.89 -14.62 -6.29
CA LYS A 150 -3.74 -15.10 -7.39
C LYS A 150 -5.18 -15.20 -6.85
N ARG A 151 -6.10 -14.58 -7.54
CA ARG A 151 -7.54 -14.72 -7.29
C ARG A 151 -8.07 -15.94 -8.02
#